data_a9c994d0a153242ddc462e424ec1d876
#
_entry.id   a9c994d0a153242ddc462e424ec1d876
#
_cell.length_a   1.000
_cell.length_b   1.000
_cell.length_c   1.000
_cell.angle_alpha   90.00
_cell.angle_beta   90.00
_cell.angle_gamma   90.00
#
_symmetry.space_group_name_H-M   'P 1'
#
loop_
_entity.id
_entity.type
_entity.pdbx_description
1 polymer ?
#
loop_
_entity_poly.entity_id
_entity_poly.type
_entity_poly.pdbx_seq_one_letter_code
_entity_poly.pdbx_strand_id
1 'polypeptide(L)'
;NPLRGNALDGMPHAAGNGDKTADMALKLADTDTNRRLRELDVREDVLKGDKAAIRAVLDRMNSKHKELLATRYIDGHNWEFTACRVGLSRRQTIRVSVVALTRLGVLLEDEPQAGEILARARDACAV
;
A
#
# COMPACT_ATOMS: atom_id res chain seq x y z
N ASN A 1 52.35 -19.24 18.76
CA ASN A 1 52.17 -18.17 18.41
C ASN A 1 51.34 -17.20 19.14
N PRO A 2 51.90 -16.34 19.68
CA PRO A 2 51.29 -15.41 20.56
C PRO A 2 50.23 -14.62 19.95
N LEU A 3 50.37 -14.41 18.80
CA LEU A 3 49.54 -13.65 18.24
C LEU A 3 48.20 -13.98 18.32
N ARG A 4 47.95 -15.07 18.13
CA ARG A 4 46.72 -15.42 17.90
C ARG A 4 45.89 -15.31 19.03
N GLY A 5 46.16 -16.03 19.87
CA GLY A 5 45.25 -16.22 20.86
C GLY A 5 44.95 -15.14 21.71
N ASN A 6 45.94 -14.48 21.96
CA ASN A 6 45.77 -13.50 22.89
C ASN A 6 44.81 -12.51 22.59
N ALA A 7 44.84 -12.09 21.45
CA ALA A 7 43.98 -11.08 21.08
C ALA A 7 42.57 -11.47 21.29
N LEU A 8 42.32 -12.69 21.09
CA LEU A 8 41.01 -13.12 21.21
C LEU A 8 40.51 -13.17 22.57
N ASP A 9 41.35 -13.55 23.43
CA ASP A 9 40.96 -13.73 24.78
C ASP A 9 40.42 -12.50 25.39
N GLY A 10 40.93 -11.44 25.04
CA GLY A 10 40.51 -10.20 25.65
C GLY A 10 39.11 -9.84 25.37
N MET A 11 38.60 -10.29 24.31
CA MET A 11 37.35 -9.91 23.95
C MET A 11 36.23 -10.26 24.83
N PRO A 12 36.15 -11.38 25.32
CA PRO A 12 35.01 -11.77 26.11
C PRO A 12 34.86 -10.89 27.30
N HIS A 13 35.94 -10.40 27.79
CA HIS A 13 35.84 -9.69 28.98
C HIS A 13 35.22 -8.37 28.83
N ALA A 14 35.61 -7.71 27.84
CA ALA A 14 35.11 -6.42 27.62
C ALA A 14 33.65 -6.54 27.38
N ALA A 15 33.27 -7.65 26.98
CA ALA A 15 31.96 -7.87 26.62
C ALA A 15 30.94 -7.67 27.72
N GLY A 16 31.30 -7.78 28.92
CA GLY A 16 30.38 -7.63 29.99
C GLY A 16 29.49 -6.42 29.88
N ASN A 17 30.07 -5.25 29.83
CA ASN A 17 29.29 -4.04 29.73
C ASN A 17 28.87 -3.77 28.29
N GLY A 18 29.69 -4.11 27.37
CA GLY A 18 29.36 -3.95 25.97
C GLY A 18 28.13 -4.75 25.57
N ASP A 19 27.97 -5.93 26.12
CA ASP A 19 26.84 -6.77 25.83
C ASP A 19 25.55 -6.12 26.31
N LYS A 20 25.55 -5.54 27.46
CA LYS A 20 24.35 -4.89 27.98
C LYS A 20 23.93 -3.71 27.11
N THR A 21 24.88 -2.94 26.67
CA THR A 21 24.60 -1.82 25.79
C THR A 21 24.10 -2.29 24.44
N ALA A 22 24.73 -3.33 23.90
CA ALA A 22 24.30 -3.90 22.64
C ALA A 22 22.91 -4.50 22.73
N ASP A 23 22.60 -5.20 23.81
CA ASP A 23 21.29 -5.76 24.04
C ASP A 23 20.23 -4.68 24.13
N MET A 24 20.52 -3.61 24.82
CA MET A 24 19.62 -2.48 24.91
C MET A 24 19.36 -1.86 23.55
N ALA A 25 20.41 -1.66 22.78
CA ALA A 25 20.30 -1.12 21.44
C ALA A 25 19.46 -2.02 20.54
N LEU A 26 19.65 -3.34 20.63
CA LEU A 26 18.86 -4.29 19.86
C LEU A 26 17.40 -4.29 20.28
N LYS A 27 17.13 -4.22 21.56
CA LYS A 27 15.77 -4.15 22.06
C LYS A 27 15.05 -2.88 21.61
N LEU A 28 15.75 -1.76 21.62
CA LEU A 28 15.19 -0.50 21.15
C LEU A 28 14.91 -0.56 19.65
N ALA A 29 15.84 -1.12 18.88
CA ALA A 29 15.67 -1.30 17.44
C ALA A 29 14.49 -2.22 17.14
N ASP A 30 14.35 -3.32 17.87
CA ASP A 30 13.24 -4.26 17.70
C ASP A 30 11.91 -3.60 18.05
N THR A 31 11.88 -2.82 19.12
CA THR A 31 10.67 -2.11 19.53
C THR A 31 10.26 -1.10 18.47
N ASP A 32 11.22 -0.36 17.92
CA ASP A 32 10.97 0.61 16.87
C ASP A 32 10.47 -0.08 15.58
N THR A 33 11.11 -1.18 15.21
CA THR A 33 10.72 -1.98 14.06
C THR A 33 9.31 -2.52 14.24
N ASN A 34 9.00 -3.08 15.41
CA ASN A 34 7.68 -3.61 15.71
C ASN A 34 6.61 -2.52 15.66
N ARG A 35 6.94 -1.33 16.14
CA ARG A 35 6.02 -0.19 16.07
C ARG A 35 5.74 0.19 14.63
N ARG A 36 6.78 0.26 13.79
CA ARG A 36 6.64 0.58 12.37
C ARG A 36 5.81 -0.47 11.64
N LEU A 37 6.05 -1.75 11.93
CA LEU A 37 5.27 -2.83 11.34
C LEU A 37 3.79 -2.71 11.71
N ARG A 38 3.49 -2.39 12.95
CA ARG A 38 2.10 -2.19 13.38
C ARG A 38 1.46 -1.00 12.68
N GLU A 39 2.20 0.08 12.52
CA GLU A 39 1.71 1.25 11.78
C GLU A 39 1.40 0.91 10.33
N LEU A 40 2.27 0.12 9.69
CA LEU A 40 2.06 -0.34 8.33
C LEU A 40 0.86 -1.27 8.22
N ASP A 41 0.67 -2.16 9.20
CA ASP A 41 -0.47 -3.06 9.23
C ASP A 41 -1.78 -2.27 9.33
N VAL A 42 -1.81 -1.24 10.18
CA VAL A 42 -2.98 -0.38 10.33
C VAL A 42 -3.27 0.35 9.02
N ARG A 43 -2.24 0.88 8.35
CA ARG A 43 -2.42 1.54 7.06
C ARG A 43 -2.93 0.58 5.99
N GLU A 44 -2.38 -0.62 5.98
CA GLU A 44 -2.81 -1.65 5.04
C GLU A 44 -4.28 -1.98 5.23
N ASP A 45 -4.72 -2.15 6.47
CA ASP A 45 -6.12 -2.44 6.78
C ASP A 45 -7.04 -1.30 6.34
N VAL A 46 -6.64 -0.05 6.56
CA VAL A 46 -7.40 1.11 6.11
C VAL A 46 -7.52 1.14 4.59
N LEU A 47 -6.42 0.89 3.89
CA LEU A 47 -6.42 0.88 2.42
C LEU A 47 -7.24 -0.27 1.86
N LYS A 48 -7.24 -1.43 2.50
CA LYS A 48 -8.10 -2.54 2.12
C LYS A 48 -9.57 -2.19 2.30
N GLY A 49 -9.89 -1.48 3.38
CA GLY A 49 -11.24 -0.98 3.63
C GLY A 49 -11.68 0.02 2.56
N ASP A 50 -10.81 0.95 2.18
CA ASP A 50 -11.08 1.93 1.13
C ASP A 50 -11.30 1.24 -0.21
N LYS A 51 -10.47 0.26 -0.52
CA LYS A 51 -10.59 -0.53 -1.76
C LYS A 51 -11.90 -1.29 -1.80
N ALA A 52 -12.29 -1.89 -0.68
CA ALA A 52 -13.56 -2.61 -0.58
C ALA A 52 -14.75 -1.67 -0.76
N ALA A 53 -14.68 -0.46 -0.20
CA ALA A 53 -15.73 0.54 -0.34
C ALA A 53 -15.87 0.99 -1.81
N ILE A 54 -14.76 1.21 -2.48
CA ILE A 54 -14.75 1.58 -3.90
C ILE A 54 -15.32 0.43 -4.75
N ARG A 55 -14.93 -0.81 -4.46
CA ARG A 55 -15.47 -1.97 -5.18
C ARG A 55 -16.98 -2.09 -5.00
N ALA A 56 -17.49 -1.81 -3.82
CA ALA A 56 -18.92 -1.83 -3.56
C ALA A 56 -19.64 -0.77 -4.41
N VAL A 57 -19.06 0.39 -4.58
CA VAL A 57 -19.61 1.43 -5.47
C VAL A 57 -19.53 0.99 -6.93
N LEU A 58 -18.42 0.38 -7.35
CA LEU A 58 -18.27 -0.14 -8.70
C LEU A 58 -19.32 -1.20 -9.02
N ASP A 59 -19.73 -2.00 -8.05
CA ASP A 59 -20.75 -3.01 -8.23
C ASP A 59 -22.11 -2.41 -8.61
N ARG A 60 -22.32 -1.13 -8.33
CA ARG A 60 -23.56 -0.44 -8.71
C ARG A 60 -23.49 0.15 -10.12
N MET A 61 -22.35 0.08 -10.77
CA MET A 61 -22.17 0.58 -12.14
C MET A 61 -22.49 -0.53 -13.15
N ASN A 62 -22.60 -0.14 -14.41
CA ASN A 62 -22.81 -1.14 -15.43
C ASN A 62 -21.55 -2.02 -15.55
N SER A 63 -21.72 -3.25 -16.00
CA SER A 63 -20.64 -4.23 -15.97
C SER A 63 -19.43 -3.85 -16.82
N LYS A 64 -19.61 -3.15 -17.92
CA LYS A 64 -18.50 -2.70 -18.76
C LYS A 64 -17.67 -1.63 -18.08
N HIS A 65 -18.32 -0.64 -17.49
CA HIS A 65 -17.62 0.42 -16.75
C HIS A 65 -16.90 -0.16 -15.54
N LYS A 66 -17.55 -1.03 -14.80
CA LYS A 66 -16.96 -1.71 -13.66
C LYS A 66 -15.70 -2.49 -14.06
N GLU A 67 -15.80 -3.30 -15.09
CA GLU A 67 -14.68 -4.11 -15.56
C GLU A 67 -13.51 -3.26 -16.04
N LEU A 68 -13.81 -2.19 -16.77
CA LEU A 68 -12.80 -1.27 -17.26
C LEU A 68 -12.05 -0.61 -16.10
N LEU A 69 -12.79 -0.02 -15.17
CA LEU A 69 -12.20 0.69 -14.04
C LEU A 69 -11.44 -0.26 -13.12
N ALA A 70 -11.99 -1.43 -12.85
CA ALA A 70 -11.33 -2.42 -12.01
C ALA A 70 -10.02 -2.91 -12.65
N THR A 71 -10.04 -3.22 -13.91
CA THR A 71 -8.86 -3.71 -14.63
C THR A 71 -7.77 -2.65 -14.69
N ARG A 72 -8.13 -1.43 -15.05
CA ARG A 72 -7.14 -0.37 -15.23
C ARG A 72 -6.62 0.18 -13.91
N TYR A 73 -7.50 0.49 -12.97
CA TYR A 73 -7.13 1.25 -11.77
C TYR A 73 -6.96 0.42 -10.51
N ILE A 74 -7.70 -0.64 -10.36
CA ILE A 74 -7.55 -1.51 -9.18
C ILE A 74 -6.48 -2.55 -9.41
N ASP A 75 -6.53 -3.24 -10.54
CA ASP A 75 -5.57 -4.29 -10.87
C ASP A 75 -4.29 -3.74 -11.50
N GLY A 76 -4.32 -2.49 -11.95
CA GLY A 76 -3.11 -1.82 -12.44
C GLY A 76 -2.63 -2.22 -13.82
N HIS A 77 -3.50 -2.74 -14.68
CA HIS A 77 -3.11 -3.12 -16.03
C HIS A 77 -3.01 -1.90 -16.96
N ASN A 78 -2.24 -2.04 -18.04
CA ASN A 78 -2.11 -0.97 -19.03
C ASN A 78 -3.36 -0.87 -19.91
N TRP A 79 -3.39 0.16 -20.76
CA TRP A 79 -4.55 0.39 -21.63
C TRP A 79 -4.76 -0.71 -22.66
N GLU A 80 -3.69 -1.29 -23.17
CA GLU A 80 -3.78 -2.36 -24.16
C GLU A 80 -4.46 -3.60 -23.57
N PHE A 81 -4.04 -4.00 -22.39
CA PHE A 81 -4.62 -5.14 -21.70
C PHE A 81 -6.09 -4.85 -21.35
N THR A 82 -6.37 -3.66 -20.83
CA THR A 82 -7.72 -3.25 -20.48
C THR A 82 -8.64 -3.25 -21.69
N ALA A 83 -8.16 -2.69 -22.79
CA ALA A 83 -8.91 -2.65 -24.05
C ALA A 83 -9.27 -4.05 -24.54
N CYS A 84 -8.31 -4.95 -24.50
CA CYS A 84 -8.52 -6.34 -24.87
C CYS A 84 -9.59 -6.97 -24.00
N ARG A 85 -9.54 -6.73 -22.72
CA ARG A 85 -10.45 -7.35 -21.75
C ARG A 85 -11.89 -6.86 -21.92
N VAL A 86 -12.07 -5.57 -22.20
CA VAL A 86 -13.41 -5.00 -22.38
C VAL A 86 -13.89 -5.09 -23.83
N GLY A 87 -13.06 -5.56 -24.74
CA GLY A 87 -13.44 -5.74 -26.14
C GLY A 87 -13.56 -4.44 -26.93
N LEU A 88 -12.79 -3.44 -26.58
CA LEU A 88 -12.78 -2.14 -27.26
C LEU A 88 -11.38 -1.83 -27.78
N SER A 89 -11.25 -0.84 -28.66
CA SER A 89 -9.95 -0.34 -29.05
C SER A 89 -9.37 0.47 -27.89
N ARG A 90 -8.05 0.67 -27.90
CA ARG A 90 -7.39 1.49 -26.88
C ARG A 90 -8.00 2.88 -26.78
N ARG A 91 -8.23 3.50 -27.91
CA ARG A 91 -8.80 4.85 -28.00
C ARG A 91 -10.22 4.91 -27.41
N GLN A 92 -11.05 3.93 -27.75
CA GLN A 92 -12.40 3.82 -27.22
C GLN A 92 -12.39 3.55 -25.73
N THR A 93 -11.47 2.71 -25.28
CA THR A 93 -11.32 2.38 -23.85
C THR A 93 -11.00 3.63 -23.05
N ILE A 94 -10.10 4.46 -23.54
CA ILE A 94 -9.74 5.71 -22.88
C ILE A 94 -10.95 6.66 -22.82
N ARG A 95 -11.70 6.76 -23.91
CA ARG A 95 -12.91 7.60 -23.94
C ARG A 95 -13.97 7.11 -22.96
N VAL A 96 -14.20 5.82 -22.93
CA VAL A 96 -15.17 5.21 -22.03
C VAL A 96 -14.72 5.38 -20.58
N SER A 97 -13.41 5.33 -20.32
CA SER A 97 -12.89 5.52 -18.98
C SER A 97 -13.26 6.88 -18.40
N VAL A 98 -13.26 7.92 -19.22
CA VAL A 98 -13.64 9.26 -18.77
C VAL A 98 -15.10 9.28 -18.33
N VAL A 99 -15.97 8.68 -19.11
CA VAL A 99 -17.39 8.56 -18.78
C VAL A 99 -17.58 7.73 -17.50
N ALA A 100 -16.87 6.61 -17.41
CA ALA A 100 -16.95 5.72 -16.25
C ALA A 100 -16.46 6.41 -14.97
N LEU A 101 -15.36 7.16 -15.05
CA LEU A 101 -14.83 7.90 -13.91
C LEU A 101 -15.79 9.01 -13.46
N THR A 102 -16.41 9.69 -14.40
CA THR A 102 -17.41 10.73 -14.09
C THR A 102 -18.60 10.10 -13.35
N ARG A 103 -19.04 8.95 -13.82
CA ARG A 103 -20.13 8.23 -13.19
C ARG A 103 -19.77 7.74 -11.80
N LEU A 104 -18.56 7.23 -11.65
CA LEU A 104 -18.04 6.82 -10.36
C LEU A 104 -18.03 7.99 -9.39
N GLY A 105 -17.59 9.15 -9.83
CA GLY A 105 -17.60 10.37 -9.01
C GLY A 105 -18.97 10.73 -8.51
N VAL A 106 -19.97 10.63 -9.36
CA VAL A 106 -21.36 10.91 -8.98
C VAL A 106 -21.85 9.89 -7.92
N LEU A 107 -21.54 8.62 -8.11
CA LEU A 107 -21.92 7.58 -7.15
C LEU A 107 -21.21 7.73 -5.81
N LEU A 108 -19.96 8.20 -5.85
CA LEU A 108 -19.20 8.42 -4.62
C LEU A 108 -19.72 9.59 -3.79
N GLU A 109 -20.37 10.57 -4.42
CA GLU A 109 -20.96 11.68 -3.69
C GLU A 109 -22.01 11.23 -2.68
N ASP A 110 -22.68 10.14 -2.97
CA ASP A 110 -23.71 9.58 -2.09
C ASP A 110 -23.13 8.64 -1.03
N GLU A 111 -21.83 8.36 -1.08
CA GLU A 111 -21.19 7.43 -0.18
C GLU A 111 -20.71 8.13 1.09
N PRO A 112 -21.14 7.71 2.29
CA PRO A 112 -20.76 8.42 3.52
C PRO A 112 -19.26 8.45 3.79
N GLN A 113 -18.53 7.47 3.28
CA GLN A 113 -17.09 7.37 3.53
C GLN A 113 -16.24 8.06 2.47
N ALA A 114 -16.87 8.59 1.42
CA ALA A 114 -16.13 9.13 0.29
C ALA A 114 -15.21 10.29 0.67
N GLY A 115 -15.65 11.16 1.56
CA GLY A 115 -14.83 12.28 2.01
C GLY A 115 -13.54 11.84 2.67
N GLU A 116 -13.60 10.82 3.51
CA GLU A 116 -12.43 10.28 4.19
C GLU A 116 -11.49 9.56 3.21
N ILE A 117 -12.05 8.80 2.28
CA ILE A 117 -11.28 8.10 1.26
C ILE A 117 -10.53 9.11 0.39
N LEU A 118 -11.20 10.16 -0.04
CA LEU A 118 -10.59 11.20 -0.87
C LEU A 118 -9.52 11.98 -0.10
N ALA A 119 -9.74 12.25 1.17
CA ALA A 119 -8.76 12.91 2.01
C ALA A 119 -7.48 12.08 2.13
N ARG A 120 -7.62 10.77 2.37
CA ARG A 120 -6.46 9.88 2.43
C ARG A 120 -5.73 9.80 1.09
N ALA A 121 -6.46 9.77 0.00
CA ALA A 121 -5.86 9.73 -1.33
C ALA A 121 -5.08 11.02 -1.63
N ARG A 122 -5.61 12.17 -1.24
CA ARG A 122 -4.91 13.45 -1.40
C ARG A 122 -3.63 13.49 -0.57
N ASP A 123 -3.68 13.02 0.66
CA ASP A 123 -2.52 12.97 1.53
C ASP A 123 -1.43 12.08 0.95
N ALA A 124 -1.80 10.96 0.38
CA ALA A 124 -0.86 10.04 -0.26
C ALA A 124 -0.21 10.66 -1.50
N CYS A 125 -0.93 11.51 -2.22
CA CYS A 125 -0.42 12.16 -3.43
C CYS A 125 0.33 13.46 -3.15
N ALA A 126 0.25 13.99 -1.94
CA ALA A 126 0.85 15.27 -1.58
C ALA A 126 2.35 15.20 -1.28
N VAL A 127 2.96 14.05 -1.40
CA VAL A 127 4.36 13.84 -1.04
C VAL A 127 5.32 14.30 -2.12
#